data_f234cc95aeaa0a251bee0bb7b4f98998
#
_entry.id   f234cc95aeaa0a251bee0bb7b4f98998
#
_cell.length_a   1.000
_cell.length_b   1.000
_cell.length_c   1.000
_cell.angle_alpha   90.00
_cell.angle_beta   90.00
_cell.angle_gamma   90.00
#
_symmetry.space_group_name_H-M   'P 1'
#
loop_
_entity.id
_entity.type
_entity.pdbx_description
1 polymer ?
#
loop_
_entity_poly.entity_id
_entity_poly.type
_entity_poly.pdbx_seq_one_letter_code
_entity_poly.pdbx_strand_id
1 'polypeptide(L)'
;MRPGTGQNIPGDIEEQPKTLRDIAAFHIEQIKIGGDAKVARIIAFVQCLQADIAPFIIHAENKEEYEGRLDSPARLEHLFRVEQRRFYRETEPMVVDQV
;
A
#
# COMPACT_ATOMS: atom_id res chain seq x y z
N MET A 1 -8.70 -2.08 -31.25
CA MET A 1 -8.73 -2.04 -31.02
C MET A 1 -8.69 -2.24 -30.61
N ARG A 2 -8.64 -2.28 -30.47
CA ARG A 2 -8.71 -2.41 -29.98
C ARG A 2 -8.87 -2.41 -29.68
N PRO A 3 -8.93 -2.37 -29.93
CA PRO A 3 -9.17 -2.14 -29.41
C PRO A 3 -9.34 -2.02 -28.81
N GLY A 4 -9.46 -2.15 -28.89
CA GLY A 4 -9.50 -1.90 -28.45
C GLY A 4 -9.67 -1.64 -27.73
N THR A 5 -9.67 -1.51 -27.82
CA THR A 5 -9.77 -1.21 -27.23
C THR A 5 -9.69 -1.00 -26.38
N GLY A 6 -9.59 -1.06 -26.39
CA GLY A 6 -9.41 -0.83 -25.74
C GLY A 6 -9.32 -0.55 -24.97
N GLN A 7 -9.21 -0.56 -25.20
CA GLN A 7 -9.02 -0.06 -24.67
C GLN A 7 -9.21 0.65 -23.70
N ASN A 8 -8.96 1.37 -23.64
CA ASN A 8 -9.25 2.29 -22.76
C ASN A 8 -9.27 1.85 -21.36
N ILE A 9 -10.03 1.24 -20.85
CA ILE A 9 -10.07 0.65 -19.56
C ILE A 9 -8.89 -0.22 -19.27
N PRO A 10 -8.35 -0.89 -20.24
CA PRO A 10 -7.13 -1.65 -20.01
C PRO A 10 -6.03 -0.82 -19.40
N GLY A 11 -6.01 0.47 -19.67
CA GLY A 11 -5.02 1.32 -19.07
C GLY A 11 -5.15 1.37 -17.57
N ASP A 12 -6.37 1.33 -17.07
CA ASP A 12 -6.58 1.36 -15.65
C ASP A 12 -6.00 0.13 -14.98
N ILE A 13 -6.12 -1.00 -15.62
CA ILE A 13 -5.58 -2.24 -15.08
C ILE A 13 -4.06 -2.16 -15.03
N GLU A 14 -3.46 -1.62 -16.07
CA GLU A 14 -2.02 -1.51 -16.15
C GLU A 14 -1.47 -0.58 -15.09
N GLU A 15 -2.29 0.34 -14.62
CA GLU A 15 -1.83 1.31 -13.65
C GLU A 15 -1.97 0.83 -12.22
N GLN A 16 -2.50 -0.36 -12.00
CA GLN A 16 -2.61 -0.86 -10.66
C GLN A 16 -1.23 -1.17 -10.09
N PRO A 17 -0.98 -0.76 -8.85
CA PRO A 17 0.31 -1.03 -8.23
C PRO A 17 0.58 -2.52 -8.13
N LYS A 18 1.80 -2.92 -8.44
CA LYS A 18 2.19 -4.32 -8.39
C LYS A 18 3.33 -4.58 -7.42
N THR A 19 3.98 -3.52 -6.95
CA THR A 19 5.06 -3.65 -5.98
C THR A 19 4.78 -2.73 -4.81
N LEU A 20 5.46 -2.98 -3.72
CA LEU A 20 5.31 -2.11 -2.55
C LEU A 20 5.74 -0.68 -2.85
N ARG A 21 6.77 -0.51 -3.69
CA ARG A 21 7.21 0.82 -4.12
C ARG A 21 6.10 1.54 -4.87
N ASP A 22 5.42 0.80 -5.76
CA ASP A 22 4.30 1.38 -6.52
C ASP A 22 3.18 1.80 -5.59
N ILE A 23 2.91 0.98 -4.59
CA ILE A 23 1.86 1.28 -3.63
C ILE A 23 2.23 2.53 -2.84
N ALA A 24 3.49 2.66 -2.45
CA ALA A 24 3.95 3.85 -1.73
C ALA A 24 3.81 5.10 -2.59
N ALA A 25 4.18 5.00 -3.87
CA ALA A 25 4.07 6.14 -4.79
C ALA A 25 2.62 6.55 -4.98
N PHE A 26 1.74 5.57 -5.16
CA PHE A 26 0.32 5.85 -5.32
C PHE A 26 -0.23 6.52 -4.06
N HIS A 27 0.18 6.02 -2.90
CA HIS A 27 -0.26 6.54 -1.62
C HIS A 27 0.10 8.03 -1.48
N ILE A 28 1.33 8.37 -1.84
CA ILE A 28 1.78 9.76 -1.77
C ILE A 28 0.97 10.63 -2.71
N GLU A 29 0.73 10.14 -3.93
CA GLU A 29 -0.06 10.88 -4.91
C GLU A 29 -1.47 11.15 -4.40
N GLN A 30 -2.08 10.16 -3.78
CA GLN A 30 -3.43 10.31 -3.24
C GLN A 30 -3.49 11.44 -2.23
N ILE A 31 -2.48 11.52 -1.38
CA ILE A 31 -2.44 12.56 -0.36
C ILE A 31 -2.18 13.92 -0.99
N LYS A 32 -1.31 13.98 -2.00
CA LYS A 32 -0.99 15.24 -2.67
C LYS A 32 -2.19 15.88 -3.34
N ILE A 33 -3.08 15.05 -3.90
CA ILE A 33 -4.25 15.61 -4.58
C ILE A 33 -5.39 15.88 -3.61
N GLY A 34 -5.08 15.89 -2.32
CA GLY A 34 -6.06 16.26 -1.32
C GLY A 34 -6.82 15.10 -0.71
N GLY A 35 -6.35 13.89 -0.90
CA GLY A 35 -6.99 12.72 -0.34
C GLY A 35 -6.80 12.64 1.17
N ASP A 36 -7.72 11.92 1.81
CA ASP A 36 -7.65 11.68 3.24
C ASP A 36 -6.62 10.60 3.52
N ALA A 37 -5.67 10.89 4.41
CA ALA A 37 -4.61 9.94 4.72
C ALA A 37 -5.15 8.63 5.29
N LYS A 38 -6.23 8.71 6.05
CA LYS A 38 -6.83 7.52 6.63
C LYS A 38 -7.37 6.61 5.51
N VAL A 39 -8.06 7.21 4.56
CA VAL A 39 -8.60 6.46 3.42
C VAL A 39 -7.45 5.93 2.57
N ALA A 40 -6.40 6.73 2.38
CA ALA A 40 -5.26 6.28 1.59
C ALA A 40 -4.59 5.07 2.22
N ARG A 41 -4.56 4.99 3.56
CA ARG A 41 -3.98 3.83 4.24
C ARG A 41 -4.83 2.58 4.03
N ILE A 42 -6.15 2.74 4.02
CA ILE A 42 -7.05 1.62 3.75
C ILE A 42 -6.86 1.13 2.32
N ILE A 43 -6.75 2.06 1.39
CA ILE A 43 -6.53 1.71 -0.01
C ILE A 43 -5.22 0.95 -0.17
N ALA A 44 -4.17 1.39 0.52
CA ALA A 44 -2.88 0.72 0.43
C ALA A 44 -2.98 -0.72 0.93
N PHE A 45 -3.73 -0.95 2.01
CA PHE A 45 -3.94 -2.29 2.54
C PHE A 45 -4.60 -3.18 1.49
N VAL A 46 -5.65 -2.67 0.85
CA VAL A 46 -6.35 -3.42 -0.18
C VAL A 46 -5.46 -3.68 -1.39
N GLN A 47 -4.66 -2.68 -1.77
CA GLN A 47 -3.75 -2.85 -2.90
C GLN A 47 -2.73 -3.95 -2.64
N CYS A 48 -2.25 -4.04 -1.40
CA CYS A 48 -1.35 -5.12 -1.03
C CYS A 48 -2.01 -6.46 -1.26
N LEU A 49 -3.25 -6.61 -0.80
CA LEU A 49 -3.96 -7.87 -0.98
C LEU A 49 -4.16 -8.20 -2.45
N GLN A 50 -4.48 -7.19 -3.25
CA GLN A 50 -4.71 -7.41 -4.68
C GLN A 50 -3.44 -7.78 -5.43
N ALA A 51 -2.29 -7.32 -4.94
CA ALA A 51 -1.01 -7.59 -5.58
C ALA A 51 -0.28 -8.79 -4.97
N ASP A 52 -0.93 -9.50 -4.06
CA ASP A 52 -0.30 -10.63 -3.36
C ASP A 52 0.90 -10.19 -2.54
N ILE A 53 0.83 -9.01 -1.99
CA ILE A 53 1.87 -8.46 -1.13
C ILE A 53 1.36 -8.50 0.30
N ALA A 54 2.24 -8.82 1.25
CA ALA A 54 1.86 -8.85 2.65
C ALA A 54 1.31 -7.49 3.07
N PRO A 55 0.12 -7.44 3.67
CA PRO A 55 -0.45 -6.16 4.07
C PRO A 55 0.22 -5.62 5.33
N PHE A 56 -0.14 -4.39 5.68
CA PHE A 56 0.41 -3.73 6.85
C PHE A 56 -0.55 -2.67 7.34
N ILE A 57 -0.36 -2.23 8.57
CA ILE A 57 -1.05 -1.06 9.10
C ILE A 57 0.01 -0.16 9.71
N ILE A 58 -0.27 1.14 9.72
CA ILE A 58 0.66 2.10 10.33
C ILE A 58 0.26 2.24 11.79
N HIS A 59 1.13 1.77 12.68
CA HIS A 59 0.85 1.86 14.11
C HIS A 59 0.96 3.31 14.58
N ALA A 60 0.18 3.65 15.60
CA ALA A 60 0.11 5.02 16.09
C ALA A 60 1.49 5.56 16.47
N GLU A 61 2.34 4.72 17.03
CA GLU A 61 3.67 5.16 17.45
C GLU A 61 4.57 5.52 16.28
N ASN A 62 4.22 5.09 15.06
CA ASN A 62 4.99 5.40 13.86
C ASN A 62 4.32 6.46 12.99
N LYS A 63 3.28 7.10 13.52
CA LYS A 63 2.53 8.06 12.71
C LYS A 63 3.39 9.25 12.29
N GLU A 64 4.21 9.74 13.19
CA GLU A 64 5.09 10.87 12.90
C GLU A 64 6.10 10.50 11.83
N GLU A 65 6.66 9.31 11.95
CA GLU A 65 7.61 8.78 10.99
C GLU A 65 6.95 8.66 9.61
N TYR A 66 5.73 8.16 9.61
CA TYR A 66 4.94 8.01 8.40
C TYR A 66 4.74 9.36 7.70
N GLU A 67 4.32 10.36 8.46
CA GLU A 67 4.06 11.68 7.91
C GLU A 67 5.33 12.31 7.36
N GLY A 68 6.47 12.05 7.99
CA GLY A 68 7.74 12.59 7.54
C GLY A 68 8.29 11.92 6.30
N ARG A 69 7.72 10.82 5.87
CA ARG A 69 8.20 10.08 4.70
C ARG A 69 7.31 10.21 3.49
N LEU A 70 6.30 11.07 3.55
CA LEU A 70 5.39 11.25 2.43
C LEU A 70 5.99 12.04 1.28
N ASP A 71 7.26 12.40 1.40
CA ASP A 71 7.97 13.12 0.34
C ASP A 71 8.76 12.19 -0.58
N SER A 72 8.84 10.91 -0.26
CA SER A 72 9.67 10.00 -1.03
C SER A 72 9.10 8.58 -1.01
N PRO A 73 8.76 8.03 -2.19
CA PRO A 73 8.26 6.65 -2.24
C PRO A 73 9.25 5.64 -1.65
N ALA A 74 10.55 5.86 -1.87
CA ALA A 74 11.55 4.92 -1.35
C ALA A 74 11.58 4.91 0.18
N ARG A 75 11.50 6.09 0.79
CA ARG A 75 11.52 6.20 2.23
C ARG A 75 10.24 5.65 2.84
N LEU A 76 9.12 5.90 2.18
CA LEU A 76 7.85 5.40 2.65
C LEU A 76 7.78 3.88 2.50
N GLU A 77 8.29 3.36 1.39
CA GLU A 77 8.33 1.93 1.19
C GLU A 77 9.09 1.23 2.32
N HIS A 78 10.18 1.84 2.75
CA HIS A 78 10.95 1.27 3.84
C HIS A 78 10.11 1.14 5.12
N LEU A 79 9.36 2.17 5.44
CA LEU A 79 8.49 2.12 6.62
C LEU A 79 7.40 1.06 6.42
N PHE A 80 6.83 0.99 5.22
CA PHE A 80 5.82 -0.02 4.92
C PHE A 80 6.37 -1.42 5.17
N ARG A 81 7.64 -1.66 4.79
CA ARG A 81 8.24 -2.98 5.03
C ARG A 81 8.41 -3.27 6.50
N VAL A 82 8.76 -2.26 7.27
CA VAL A 82 8.89 -2.43 8.73
C VAL A 82 7.53 -2.80 9.31
N GLU A 83 6.49 -2.10 8.88
CA GLU A 83 5.14 -2.38 9.37
C GLU A 83 4.61 -3.73 8.88
N GLN A 84 5.01 -4.14 7.68
CA GLN A 84 4.65 -5.47 7.20
C GLN A 84 5.16 -6.56 8.12
N ARG A 85 6.43 -6.45 8.50
CA ARG A 85 7.05 -7.44 9.38
C ARG A 85 6.38 -7.45 10.75
N ARG A 86 6.01 -6.27 11.24
CA ARG A 86 5.34 -6.18 12.52
C ARG A 86 3.95 -6.78 12.44
N PHE A 87 3.21 -6.47 11.40
CA PHE A 87 1.87 -6.98 11.21
C PHE A 87 1.90 -8.50 11.13
N TYR A 88 2.85 -9.04 10.39
CA TYR A 88 3.00 -10.48 10.24
C TYR A 88 3.28 -11.14 11.60
N ARG A 89 4.19 -10.55 12.37
CA ARG A 89 4.51 -11.09 13.68
C ARG A 89 3.32 -11.07 14.63
N GLU A 90 2.51 -10.03 14.53
CA GLU A 90 1.37 -9.91 15.43
C GLU A 90 0.22 -10.84 15.07
N THR A 91 0.13 -11.24 13.82
CA THR A 91 -0.95 -12.11 13.38
C THR A 91 -0.53 -13.57 13.27
N GLU A 92 0.76 -13.83 13.15
CA GLU A 92 1.24 -15.19 12.95
C GLU A 92 0.82 -16.15 14.06
N PRO A 93 0.92 -15.77 15.33
CA PRO A 93 0.50 -16.70 16.39
C PRO A 93 -0.95 -17.15 16.25
N MET A 94 -1.81 -16.27 15.77
CA MET A 94 -3.21 -16.62 15.59
C MET A 94 -3.36 -17.69 14.50
N VAL A 95 -2.57 -17.55 13.45
CA VAL A 95 -2.62 -18.52 12.35
C VAL A 95 -2.10 -19.87 12.83
N VAL A 96 -1.03 -19.85 13.59
CA VAL A 96 -0.46 -21.09 14.13
C VAL A 96 -1.46 -21.79 15.05
N ASP A 97 -2.15 -21.03 15.85
CA ASP A 97 -3.12 -21.59 16.79
C ASP A 97 -4.26 -22.29 16.07
N GLN A 98 -4.53 -21.89 14.85
CA GLN A 98 -5.62 -22.48 14.09
C GLN A 98 -5.20 -23.79 13.41
N VAL A 99 -3.94 -24.05 13.35
CA VAL A 99 -3.44 -25.26 12.76
C VAL A 99 -3.49 -26.41 13.77
#